data_bc9fe9a2f44e7ce2eaaf30dce170433e
#
_entry.id   bc9fe9a2f44e7ce2eaaf30dce170433e
#
_cell.length_a   1.000
_cell.length_b   1.000
_cell.length_c   1.000
_cell.angle_alpha   90.00
_cell.angle_beta   90.00
_cell.angle_gamma   90.00
#
_symmetry.space_group_name_H-M   'P 1'
#
loop_
_entity.id
_entity.type
_entity.pdbx_description
1 polymer ?
#
loop_
_entity_poly.entity_id
_entity_poly.type
_entity_poly.pdbx_seq_one_letter_code
_entity_poly.pdbx_strand_id
1 'polypeptide(L)'
;MRNIKQIYRADSQHWVGNGFLVQPLFSHMADDRGTNPFLMLDYAAPYEFAPNEMHSPRGVGQHPHKGFETVTIAYHGEVAHRDSSGGGGIIYEGDVQWMTAGSGIIHEEFHSENFSKKGGLFEMVQLWVNLPAKDKNTPPRYQHLTKANIPIVEFSDEAGYLRLIAGEHDGIKGAADTFTEMNVWDIVLHADKEAELAVPDNHNLSMIVLRGAVTFNDKEQATAGELVNFEQTGGK
;
A
#
# COMPACT_ATOMS: atom_id res chain seq x y z
N MET A 1 1.78 -21.36 -13.37
CA MET A 1 2.49 -20.09 -13.04
C MET A 1 2.03 -19.00 -13.99
N ARG A 2 1.83 -17.78 -13.46
CA ARG A 2 1.50 -16.61 -14.28
C ARG A 2 2.75 -16.04 -14.92
N ASN A 3 2.68 -15.70 -16.20
CA ASN A 3 3.79 -15.02 -16.86
C ASN A 3 3.87 -13.56 -16.39
N ILE A 4 5.08 -13.02 -16.35
CA ILE A 4 5.31 -11.59 -16.17
C ILE A 4 4.92 -10.88 -17.47
N LYS A 5 4.09 -9.86 -17.34
CA LYS A 5 3.70 -8.99 -18.44
C LYS A 5 4.69 -7.84 -18.61
N GLN A 6 5.14 -7.28 -17.50
CA GLN A 6 6.05 -6.15 -17.48
C GLN A 6 6.69 -5.96 -16.10
N ILE A 7 7.95 -5.56 -16.09
CA ILE A 7 8.63 -4.99 -14.92
C ILE A 7 8.81 -3.50 -15.18
N TYR A 8 8.40 -2.67 -14.22
CA TYR A 8 8.41 -1.21 -14.31
C TYR A 8 9.14 -0.58 -13.14
N ARG A 9 9.92 0.45 -13.43
CA ARG A 9 10.53 1.34 -12.44
C ARG A 9 10.10 2.77 -12.75
N ALA A 10 9.76 3.54 -11.73
CA ALA A 10 9.46 4.96 -11.93
C ALA A 10 10.70 5.73 -12.39
N ASP A 11 10.53 6.56 -13.41
CA ASP A 11 11.62 7.38 -13.96
C ASP A 11 12.00 8.57 -13.07
N SER A 12 11.12 8.96 -12.16
CA SER A 12 11.29 10.13 -11.30
C SER A 12 10.55 9.98 -9.98
N GLN A 13 10.94 10.84 -9.04
CA GLN A 13 10.23 11.05 -7.78
C GLN A 13 9.61 12.45 -7.79
N HIS A 14 8.54 12.63 -7.01
CA HIS A 14 7.97 13.95 -6.75
C HIS A 14 7.50 14.06 -5.30
N TRP A 15 7.36 15.29 -4.85
CA TRP A 15 6.83 15.58 -3.53
C TRP A 15 5.30 15.64 -3.56
N VAL A 16 4.67 14.92 -2.64
CA VAL A 16 3.26 15.07 -2.29
C VAL A 16 3.22 15.90 -1.00
N GLY A 17 2.73 17.14 -1.13
CA GLY A 17 2.97 18.15 -0.10
C GLY A 17 4.46 18.41 0.12
N ASN A 18 4.87 18.52 1.37
CA ASN A 18 6.28 18.61 1.78
C ASN A 18 6.71 17.44 2.69
N GLY A 19 5.85 16.42 2.82
CA GLY A 19 6.06 15.29 3.73
C GLY A 19 6.37 13.97 3.06
N PHE A 20 6.00 13.80 1.78
CA PHE A 20 6.08 12.49 1.13
C PHE A 20 6.78 12.59 -0.23
N LEU A 21 8.02 12.08 -0.29
CA LEU A 21 8.76 11.96 -1.55
C LEU A 21 8.45 10.60 -2.17
N VAL A 22 7.65 10.58 -3.24
CA VAL A 22 7.10 9.34 -3.79
C VAL A 22 7.59 9.03 -5.20
N GLN A 23 7.66 7.75 -5.50
CA GLN A 23 7.82 7.17 -6.84
C GLN A 23 6.44 6.70 -7.32
N PRO A 24 5.84 7.32 -8.35
CA PRO A 24 4.57 6.88 -8.91
C PRO A 24 4.78 5.61 -9.74
N LEU A 25 4.30 4.47 -9.27
CA LEU A 25 4.47 3.20 -9.96
C LEU A 25 3.35 2.91 -10.95
N PHE A 26 2.12 3.31 -10.64
CA PHE A 26 1.03 3.39 -11.60
C PHE A 26 -0.03 4.40 -11.16
N SER A 27 -0.77 4.92 -12.13
CA SER A 27 -1.90 5.83 -11.89
C SER A 27 -2.96 5.62 -12.97
N HIS A 28 -4.24 5.68 -12.59
CA HIS A 28 -5.38 5.65 -13.49
C HIS A 28 -5.37 6.77 -14.56
N MET A 29 -4.59 7.82 -14.33
CA MET A 29 -4.45 8.95 -15.26
C MET A 29 -3.46 8.68 -16.40
N ALA A 30 -2.55 7.74 -16.23
CA ALA A 30 -1.40 7.56 -17.12
C ALA A 30 -1.54 6.36 -18.07
N ASP A 31 -2.18 5.26 -17.65
CA ASP A 31 -2.26 4.04 -18.44
C ASP A 31 -3.20 3.03 -17.79
N ASP A 32 -3.97 2.32 -18.60
CA ASP A 32 -4.70 1.12 -18.14
C ASP A 32 -3.74 -0.08 -18.13
N ARG A 33 -2.98 -0.19 -17.06
CA ARG A 33 -2.07 -1.33 -16.87
C ARG A 33 -2.77 -2.60 -16.42
N GLY A 34 -4.10 -2.60 -16.37
CA GLY A 34 -4.86 -3.74 -15.85
C GLY A 34 -4.67 -3.89 -14.35
N THR A 35 -4.67 -2.79 -13.60
CA THR A 35 -4.49 -2.80 -12.13
C THR A 35 -5.80 -2.69 -11.36
N ASN A 36 -6.94 -2.52 -12.04
CA ASN A 36 -8.24 -2.41 -11.35
C ASN A 36 -8.44 -3.59 -10.36
N PRO A 37 -8.91 -3.36 -9.12
CA PRO A 37 -9.49 -2.11 -8.58
C PRO A 37 -8.46 -1.07 -8.09
N PHE A 38 -7.18 -1.29 -8.23
CA PHE A 38 -6.17 -0.35 -7.77
C PHE A 38 -6.00 0.78 -8.81
N LEU A 39 -6.23 2.01 -8.37
CA LEU A 39 -6.18 3.22 -9.22
C LEU A 39 -4.82 3.87 -9.24
N MET A 40 -4.07 3.74 -8.15
CA MET A 40 -2.77 4.38 -7.98
C MET A 40 -1.93 3.60 -6.97
N LEU A 41 -0.63 3.55 -7.21
CA LEU A 41 0.37 3.13 -6.23
C LEU A 41 1.53 4.12 -6.27
N ASP A 42 1.73 4.80 -5.13
CA ASP A 42 2.90 5.63 -4.87
C ASP A 42 3.76 4.96 -3.80
N TYR A 43 5.06 4.86 -4.05
CA TYR A 43 6.02 4.33 -3.11
C TYR A 43 6.93 5.44 -2.59
N ALA A 44 6.76 5.83 -1.33
CA ALA A 44 7.74 6.63 -0.62
C ALA A 44 8.87 5.71 -0.14
N ALA A 45 9.92 5.60 -0.96
CA ALA A 45 11.10 4.82 -0.64
C ALA A 45 11.82 5.39 0.61
N PRO A 46 12.64 4.58 1.31
CA PRO A 46 13.31 5.03 2.53
C PRO A 46 14.01 6.38 2.36
N TYR A 47 13.57 7.36 3.14
CA TYR A 47 14.11 8.72 3.12
C TYR A 47 14.33 9.23 4.56
N GLU A 48 15.52 9.76 4.84
CA GLU A 48 15.87 10.28 6.17
C GLU A 48 15.40 11.72 6.33
N PHE A 49 14.49 11.97 7.26
CA PHE A 49 14.02 13.31 7.60
C PHE A 49 14.77 13.87 8.81
N ALA A 50 15.31 15.08 8.68
CA ALA A 50 15.80 15.82 9.85
C ALA A 50 14.64 16.19 10.78
N PRO A 51 14.88 16.38 12.08
CA PRO A 51 13.90 16.95 13.01
C PRO A 51 13.25 18.22 12.44
N ASN A 52 11.98 18.44 12.76
CA ASN A 52 11.19 19.56 12.27
C ASN A 52 10.37 20.19 13.39
N GLU A 53 10.15 21.50 13.29
CA GLU A 53 9.34 22.22 14.25
C GLU A 53 7.83 22.14 13.91
N MET A 54 7.00 22.02 14.94
CA MET A 54 5.56 21.78 14.78
C MET A 54 4.76 22.96 14.18
N HIS A 55 5.33 24.17 14.16
CA HIS A 55 4.67 25.29 13.51
C HIS A 55 4.73 25.21 11.96
N SER A 56 5.53 24.29 11.40
CA SER A 56 5.60 23.98 9.97
C SER A 56 5.62 22.48 9.73
N PRO A 57 4.54 21.76 10.03
CA PRO A 57 4.49 20.29 9.93
C PRO A 57 4.71 19.84 8.48
N ARG A 58 5.40 18.72 8.29
CA ARG A 58 5.55 18.07 6.99
C ARG A 58 4.37 17.17 6.72
N GLY A 59 3.81 17.28 5.53
CA GLY A 59 2.66 16.47 5.13
C GLY A 59 1.87 17.11 4.00
N VAL A 60 0.60 16.75 3.93
CA VAL A 60 -0.38 17.28 2.97
C VAL A 60 -1.54 17.87 3.74
N GLY A 61 -1.80 19.16 3.52
CA GLY A 61 -2.95 19.86 4.10
C GLY A 61 -4.28 19.35 3.54
N GLN A 62 -5.36 19.94 4.02
CA GLN A 62 -6.72 19.53 3.67
C GLN A 62 -6.95 19.43 2.17
N HIS A 63 -7.40 18.26 1.74
CA HIS A 63 -7.76 17.97 0.36
C HIS A 63 -8.91 16.96 0.30
N PRO A 64 -9.73 16.99 -0.80
CA PRO A 64 -10.92 16.15 -0.90
C PRO A 64 -10.65 14.84 -1.65
N HIS A 65 -11.40 13.78 -1.26
CA HIS A 65 -11.55 12.54 -2.02
C HIS A 65 -13.03 12.16 -2.13
N LYS A 66 -13.40 11.45 -3.20
CA LYS A 66 -14.75 10.94 -3.42
C LYS A 66 -14.77 9.72 -4.33
N GLY A 67 -15.55 8.71 -3.96
CA GLY A 67 -15.87 7.55 -4.80
C GLY A 67 -14.77 6.48 -4.86
N PHE A 68 -13.80 6.52 -3.96
CA PHE A 68 -12.72 5.53 -3.84
C PHE A 68 -12.19 5.47 -2.41
N GLU A 69 -11.19 4.66 -2.16
CA GLU A 69 -10.52 4.47 -0.87
C GLU A 69 -9.04 4.81 -0.98
N THR A 70 -8.46 5.37 0.08
CA THR A 70 -7.01 5.56 0.21
C THR A 70 -6.48 4.62 1.28
N VAL A 71 -5.35 3.98 0.99
CA VAL A 71 -4.70 3.03 1.89
C VAL A 71 -3.24 3.42 2.07
N THR A 72 -2.81 3.61 3.31
CA THR A 72 -1.42 3.91 3.65
C THR A 72 -0.84 2.75 4.45
N ILE A 73 0.22 2.13 3.95
CA ILE A 73 0.98 1.08 4.64
C ILE A 73 2.27 1.71 5.15
N ALA A 74 2.42 1.82 6.46
CA ALA A 74 3.60 2.43 7.09
C ALA A 74 4.68 1.36 7.35
N TYR A 75 5.87 1.53 6.76
CA TYR A 75 7.04 0.67 7.00
C TYR A 75 8.02 1.29 7.97
N HIS A 76 8.24 2.62 7.89
CA HIS A 76 9.04 3.40 8.82
C HIS A 76 8.42 4.78 9.02
N GLY A 77 8.61 5.35 10.20
CA GLY A 77 8.05 6.65 10.55
C GLY A 77 6.62 6.57 11.07
N GLU A 78 5.97 7.72 11.18
CA GLU A 78 4.63 7.84 11.75
C GLU A 78 3.81 8.87 10.95
N VAL A 79 2.55 8.51 10.61
CA VAL A 79 1.62 9.41 9.90
C VAL A 79 0.42 9.70 10.79
N ALA A 80 0.15 10.99 11.02
CA ALA A 80 -1.05 11.48 11.67
C ALA A 80 -2.09 11.87 10.62
N HIS A 81 -3.30 11.33 10.74
CA HIS A 81 -4.44 11.59 9.87
C HIS A 81 -5.59 12.23 10.63
N ARG A 82 -6.29 13.15 9.99
CA ARG A 82 -7.58 13.68 10.43
C ARG A 82 -8.49 13.90 9.24
N ASP A 83 -9.79 13.69 9.43
CA ASP A 83 -10.78 13.85 8.38
C ASP A 83 -12.07 14.51 8.83
N SER A 84 -12.88 14.93 7.86
CA SER A 84 -14.14 15.64 8.07
C SER A 84 -15.28 14.78 8.60
N SER A 85 -15.13 13.45 8.64
CA SER A 85 -16.11 12.54 9.24
C SER A 85 -15.91 12.34 10.74
N GLY A 86 -14.85 12.91 11.30
CA GLY A 86 -14.41 12.72 12.68
C GLY A 86 -13.50 11.51 12.86
N GLY A 87 -13.07 10.87 11.77
CA GLY A 87 -12.05 9.83 11.76
C GLY A 87 -10.65 10.40 11.91
N GLY A 88 -9.72 9.55 12.31
CA GLY A 88 -8.32 9.91 12.42
C GLY A 88 -7.54 9.09 13.44
N GLY A 89 -6.26 9.36 13.49
CA GLY A 89 -5.33 8.67 14.38
C GLY A 89 -3.90 8.82 13.91
N ILE A 90 -3.03 8.10 14.56
CA ILE A 90 -1.60 8.01 14.16
C ILE A 90 -1.35 6.54 13.82
N ILE A 91 -0.83 6.29 12.62
CA ILE A 91 -0.31 4.97 12.25
C ILE A 91 1.20 4.96 12.46
N TYR A 92 1.69 3.83 12.98
CA TYR A 92 3.07 3.55 13.32
C TYR A 92 3.63 2.49 12.36
N GLU A 93 4.91 2.21 12.51
CA GLU A 93 5.58 1.14 11.75
C GLU A 93 4.85 -0.19 11.83
N GLY A 94 4.44 -0.70 10.66
CA GLY A 94 3.68 -1.92 10.50
C GLY A 94 2.16 -1.76 10.56
N ASP A 95 1.64 -0.57 10.90
CA ASP A 95 0.21 -0.28 10.84
C ASP A 95 -0.24 0.05 9.41
N VAL A 96 -1.55 -0.05 9.20
CA VAL A 96 -2.20 0.35 7.95
C VAL A 96 -3.40 1.24 8.25
N GLN A 97 -3.49 2.33 7.52
CA GLN A 97 -4.67 3.17 7.46
C GLN A 97 -5.48 2.81 6.22
N TRP A 98 -6.79 2.59 6.38
CA TRP A 98 -7.71 2.35 5.28
C TRP A 98 -8.89 3.31 5.39
N MET A 99 -8.91 4.34 4.54
CA MET A 99 -9.96 5.35 4.54
C MET A 99 -10.87 5.19 3.32
N THR A 100 -12.14 4.95 3.55
CA THR A 100 -13.18 4.99 2.52
C THR A 100 -13.67 6.42 2.36
N ALA A 101 -13.42 7.05 1.22
CA ALA A 101 -13.92 8.39 0.95
C ALA A 101 -15.41 8.39 0.58
N GLY A 102 -15.88 7.38 -0.15
CA GLY A 102 -17.29 7.18 -0.45
C GLY A 102 -18.00 8.41 -1.03
N SER A 103 -19.03 8.91 -0.34
CA SER A 103 -19.81 10.10 -0.76
C SER A 103 -19.03 11.41 -0.75
N GLY A 104 -17.84 11.42 -0.16
CA GLY A 104 -16.92 12.55 -0.10
C GLY A 104 -16.37 12.78 1.30
N ILE A 105 -15.08 13.03 1.38
CA ILE A 105 -14.35 13.33 2.61
C ILE A 105 -13.27 14.39 2.32
N ILE A 106 -12.99 15.23 3.29
CA ILE A 106 -11.82 16.11 3.29
C ILE A 106 -10.90 15.59 4.37
N HIS A 107 -9.61 15.36 4.06
CA HIS A 107 -8.65 14.91 5.04
C HIS A 107 -7.30 15.63 4.90
N GLU A 108 -6.45 15.42 5.90
CA GLU A 108 -5.07 15.87 5.94
C GLU A 108 -4.18 14.79 6.53
N GLU A 109 -2.96 14.71 6.06
CA GLU A 109 -1.97 13.73 6.49
C GLU A 109 -0.64 14.43 6.77
N PHE A 110 -0.12 14.29 7.98
CA PHE A 110 1.15 14.88 8.40
C PHE A 110 2.04 13.82 9.06
N HIS A 111 3.33 14.07 9.08
CA HIS A 111 4.20 13.37 10.02
C HIS A 111 3.67 13.61 11.44
N SER A 112 3.67 12.57 12.29
CA SER A 112 3.22 12.73 13.66
C SER A 112 4.07 13.77 14.41
N GLU A 113 3.56 14.30 15.51
CA GLU A 113 4.33 15.22 16.36
C GLU A 113 5.61 14.57 16.88
N ASN A 114 5.54 13.31 17.28
CA ASN A 114 6.68 12.56 17.78
C ASN A 114 7.74 12.35 16.69
N PHE A 115 7.34 11.90 15.50
CA PHE A 115 8.25 11.73 14.38
C PHE A 115 8.83 13.06 13.89
N SER A 116 8.01 14.11 13.83
CA SER A 116 8.48 15.46 13.47
C SER A 116 9.59 15.95 14.40
N LYS A 117 9.44 15.78 15.71
CA LYS A 117 10.45 16.20 16.71
C LYS A 117 11.75 15.40 16.64
N LYS A 118 11.67 14.11 16.34
CA LYS A 118 12.84 13.21 16.32
C LYS A 118 13.52 13.18 14.96
N GLY A 119 12.76 13.33 13.87
CA GLY A 119 13.21 12.94 12.55
C GLY A 119 13.37 11.44 12.44
N GLY A 120 14.08 11.00 11.40
CA GLY A 120 14.43 9.60 11.19
C GLY A 120 13.96 9.08 9.84
N LEU A 121 14.06 7.77 9.67
CA LEU A 121 13.70 7.09 8.44
C LEU A 121 12.18 7.08 8.27
N PHE A 122 11.73 7.41 7.07
CA PHE A 122 10.33 7.34 6.65
C PHE A 122 10.19 6.46 5.41
N GLU A 123 9.22 5.56 5.42
CA GLU A 123 8.90 4.70 4.28
C GLU A 123 7.43 4.30 4.33
N MET A 124 6.71 4.46 3.22
CA MET A 124 5.33 4.02 3.09
C MET A 124 4.95 3.63 1.66
N VAL A 125 3.88 2.87 1.52
CA VAL A 125 3.15 2.69 0.27
C VAL A 125 1.79 3.34 0.41
N GLN A 126 1.41 4.15 -0.59
CA GLN A 126 0.07 4.71 -0.76
C GLN A 126 -0.64 4.01 -1.90
N LEU A 127 -1.81 3.44 -1.63
CA LEU A 127 -2.70 2.86 -2.63
C LEU A 127 -4.00 3.66 -2.73
N TRP A 128 -4.53 3.79 -3.93
CA TRP A 128 -5.92 4.17 -4.14
C TRP A 128 -6.70 2.97 -4.68
N VAL A 129 -7.85 2.71 -4.07
CA VAL A 129 -8.69 1.56 -4.38
C VAL A 129 -10.06 2.03 -4.85
N ASN A 130 -10.45 1.61 -6.05
CA ASN A 130 -11.74 1.99 -6.62
C ASN A 130 -12.90 1.36 -5.87
N LEU A 131 -13.99 2.10 -5.69
CA LEU A 131 -15.24 1.56 -5.21
C LEU A 131 -16.12 1.11 -6.38
N PRO A 132 -16.85 0.00 -6.26
CA PRO A 132 -17.89 -0.37 -7.20
C PRO A 132 -18.91 0.76 -7.37
N ALA A 133 -19.51 0.87 -8.55
CA ALA A 133 -20.47 1.96 -8.85
C ALA A 133 -21.59 2.09 -7.81
N LYS A 134 -22.10 0.97 -7.30
CA LYS A 134 -23.14 0.92 -6.26
C LYS A 134 -22.70 1.49 -4.91
N ASP A 135 -21.38 1.44 -4.62
CA ASP A 135 -20.81 1.81 -3.33
C ASP A 135 -20.09 3.17 -3.35
N LYS A 136 -20.02 3.86 -4.52
CA LYS A 136 -19.33 5.16 -4.66
C LYS A 136 -19.89 6.28 -3.77
N ASN A 137 -21.12 6.16 -3.32
CA ASN A 137 -21.76 7.12 -2.42
C ASN A 137 -21.99 6.57 -1.01
N THR A 138 -21.31 5.48 -0.63
CA THR A 138 -21.33 4.98 0.75
C THR A 138 -20.84 6.05 1.73
N PRO A 139 -21.30 6.05 3.00
CA PRO A 139 -20.73 6.95 4.01
C PRO A 139 -19.22 6.79 4.16
N PRO A 140 -18.48 7.87 4.38
CA PRO A 140 -17.05 7.80 4.70
C PRO A 140 -16.78 6.91 5.90
N ARG A 141 -15.68 6.19 5.88
CA ARG A 141 -15.25 5.26 6.95
C ARG A 141 -13.75 5.26 7.09
N TYR A 142 -13.28 5.15 8.33
CA TYR A 142 -11.87 5.03 8.67
C TYR A 142 -11.60 3.72 9.40
N GLN A 143 -10.58 2.98 8.96
CA GLN A 143 -10.10 1.76 9.62
C GLN A 143 -8.63 1.94 9.99
N HIS A 144 -8.31 1.86 11.27
CA HIS A 144 -6.94 1.77 11.77
C HIS A 144 -6.61 0.29 11.99
N LEU A 145 -5.85 -0.29 11.09
CA LEU A 145 -5.41 -1.68 11.17
C LEU A 145 -4.03 -1.69 11.83
N THR A 146 -4.00 -1.95 13.13
CA THR A 146 -2.74 -2.02 13.85
C THR A 146 -1.94 -3.24 13.44
N LYS A 147 -0.60 -3.16 13.50
CA LYS A 147 0.30 -4.28 13.25
C LYS A 147 -0.11 -5.57 13.99
N ALA A 148 -0.59 -5.42 15.23
CA ALA A 148 -1.02 -6.56 16.05
C ALA A 148 -2.32 -7.22 15.55
N ASN A 149 -3.17 -6.50 14.81
CA ASN A 149 -4.44 -6.97 14.32
C ASN A 149 -4.37 -7.51 12.88
N ILE A 150 -3.25 -7.32 12.18
CA ILE A 150 -3.04 -7.86 10.84
C ILE A 150 -2.58 -9.31 10.96
N PRO A 151 -3.36 -10.29 10.47
CA PRO A 151 -2.99 -11.70 10.53
C PRO A 151 -1.68 -11.97 9.79
N ILE A 152 -0.89 -12.89 10.32
CA ILE A 152 0.35 -13.37 9.72
C ILE A 152 0.18 -14.84 9.36
N VAL A 153 0.58 -15.19 8.15
CA VAL A 153 0.66 -16.56 7.66
C VAL A 153 2.11 -16.88 7.38
N GLU A 154 2.67 -17.82 8.14
CA GLU A 154 4.05 -18.28 7.96
C GLU A 154 4.13 -19.22 6.76
N PHE A 155 5.18 -19.05 5.94
CA PHE A 155 5.48 -19.97 4.85
C PHE A 155 6.21 -21.22 5.36
N SER A 156 6.05 -22.34 4.66
CA SER A 156 6.80 -23.56 4.93
C SER A 156 8.31 -23.34 4.88
N ASP A 157 9.06 -24.23 5.50
CA ASP A 157 10.52 -24.27 5.47
C ASP A 157 11.21 -22.96 5.92
N GLU A 158 10.53 -22.24 6.82
CA GLU A 158 11.00 -20.95 7.31
C GLU A 158 11.30 -19.96 6.16
N ALA A 159 10.51 -20.03 5.08
CA ALA A 159 10.75 -19.21 3.91
C ALA A 159 10.40 -17.73 4.12
N GLY A 160 9.64 -17.42 5.15
CA GLY A 160 9.18 -16.07 5.45
C GLY A 160 7.71 -16.08 5.86
N TYR A 161 7.04 -14.95 5.68
CA TYR A 161 5.65 -14.81 6.06
C TYR A 161 4.91 -13.79 5.18
N LEU A 162 3.60 -13.90 5.25
CA LEU A 162 2.65 -13.00 4.61
C LEU A 162 1.83 -12.29 5.68
N ARG A 163 1.79 -10.97 5.65
CA ARG A 163 0.87 -10.14 6.43
C ARG A 163 -0.39 -9.91 5.59
N LEU A 164 -1.53 -10.36 6.09
CA LEU A 164 -2.79 -10.37 5.37
C LEU A 164 -3.57 -9.08 5.67
N ILE A 165 -3.29 -8.02 4.92
CA ILE A 165 -3.92 -6.71 5.11
C ILE A 165 -5.37 -6.75 4.66
N ALA A 166 -5.64 -7.24 3.45
CA ALA A 166 -6.99 -7.41 2.92
C ALA A 166 -7.12 -8.69 2.11
N GLY A 167 -8.34 -9.19 1.98
CA GLY A 167 -8.67 -10.40 1.23
C GLY A 167 -8.55 -11.65 2.05
N GLU A 168 -8.12 -12.74 1.43
CA GLU A 168 -8.04 -14.06 2.07
C GLU A 168 -6.84 -14.84 1.56
N HIS A 169 -6.25 -15.66 2.43
CA HIS A 169 -5.23 -16.65 2.10
C HIS A 169 -5.40 -17.87 3.00
N ASP A 170 -5.50 -19.07 2.40
CA ASP A 170 -5.68 -20.35 3.08
C ASP A 170 -6.81 -20.35 4.14
N GLY A 171 -7.94 -19.70 3.80
CA GLY A 171 -9.10 -19.59 4.69
C GLY A 171 -8.96 -18.56 5.82
N ILE A 172 -7.85 -17.86 5.90
CA ILE A 172 -7.62 -16.76 6.86
C ILE A 172 -8.00 -15.45 6.17
N LYS A 173 -8.85 -14.65 6.84
CA LYS A 173 -9.27 -13.33 6.33
C LYS A 173 -8.33 -12.24 6.80
N GLY A 174 -8.09 -11.27 5.91
CA GLY A 174 -7.35 -10.06 6.19
C GLY A 174 -8.05 -9.13 7.16
N ALA A 175 -7.29 -8.18 7.69
CA ALA A 175 -7.78 -7.25 8.71
C ALA A 175 -8.75 -6.19 8.17
N ALA A 176 -8.63 -5.81 6.89
CA ALA A 176 -9.46 -4.77 6.29
C ALA A 176 -10.82 -5.32 5.83
N ASP A 177 -11.88 -4.57 6.12
CA ASP A 177 -13.17 -4.73 5.45
C ASP A 177 -13.15 -4.00 4.11
N THR A 178 -13.45 -4.70 3.03
CA THR A 178 -13.40 -4.18 1.66
C THR A 178 -14.75 -4.24 0.96
N PHE A 179 -15.01 -3.35 0.00
CA PHE A 179 -16.21 -3.36 -0.86
C PHE A 179 -16.03 -4.22 -2.11
N THR A 180 -14.80 -4.37 -2.54
CA THR A 180 -14.43 -5.19 -3.71
C THR A 180 -13.65 -6.40 -3.24
N GLU A 181 -13.90 -7.55 -3.85
CA GLU A 181 -13.04 -8.72 -3.67
C GLU A 181 -11.65 -8.38 -4.20
N MET A 182 -10.66 -8.42 -3.32
CA MET A 182 -9.27 -8.14 -3.62
C MET A 182 -8.36 -8.71 -2.55
N ASN A 183 -7.09 -8.84 -2.87
CA ASN A 183 -6.04 -9.16 -1.92
C ASN A 183 -5.02 -8.02 -1.83
N VAL A 184 -4.67 -7.63 -0.62
CA VAL A 184 -3.52 -6.77 -0.33
C VAL A 184 -2.66 -7.52 0.69
N TRP A 185 -1.54 -8.01 0.21
CA TRP A 185 -0.61 -8.84 0.97
C TRP A 185 0.74 -8.14 1.05
N ASP A 186 1.32 -8.14 2.23
CA ASP A 186 2.68 -7.67 2.47
C ASP A 186 3.55 -8.86 2.84
N ILE A 187 4.56 -9.16 2.01
CA ILE A 187 5.31 -10.40 2.04
C ILE A 187 6.74 -10.14 2.46
N VAL A 188 7.21 -10.91 3.42
CA VAL A 188 8.62 -11.01 3.75
C VAL A 188 9.12 -12.39 3.33
N LEU A 189 10.03 -12.43 2.37
CA LEU A 189 10.71 -13.64 1.91
C LEU A 189 12.15 -13.60 2.42
N HIS A 190 12.60 -14.66 3.06
CA HIS A 190 13.96 -14.76 3.55
C HIS A 190 14.94 -15.02 2.40
N ALA A 191 16.21 -14.63 2.60
CA ALA A 191 17.25 -14.83 1.59
C ALA A 191 17.40 -16.33 1.22
N ASP A 192 17.55 -16.58 -0.08
CA ASP A 192 17.70 -17.91 -0.66
C ASP A 192 16.53 -18.86 -0.39
N LYS A 193 15.35 -18.31 -0.11
CA LYS A 193 14.11 -19.07 0.10
C LYS A 193 13.09 -18.78 -1.01
N GLU A 194 12.15 -19.70 -1.13
CA GLU A 194 11.07 -19.66 -2.11
C GLU A 194 9.72 -19.79 -1.44
N ALA A 195 8.70 -19.13 -2.02
CA ALA A 195 7.31 -19.28 -1.63
C ALA A 195 6.42 -19.34 -2.89
N GLU A 196 5.41 -20.20 -2.85
CA GLU A 196 4.40 -20.29 -3.90
C GLU A 196 3.10 -19.69 -3.40
N LEU A 197 2.54 -18.75 -4.18
CA LEU A 197 1.30 -18.04 -3.84
C LEU A 197 0.22 -18.37 -4.85
N ALA A 198 -0.90 -18.90 -4.39
CA ALA A 198 -2.08 -19.10 -5.21
C ALA A 198 -2.86 -17.78 -5.33
N VAL A 199 -3.09 -17.33 -6.54
CA VAL A 199 -3.89 -16.14 -6.85
C VAL A 199 -5.03 -16.55 -7.76
N PRO A 200 -6.29 -16.16 -7.48
CA PRO A 200 -7.44 -16.54 -8.31
C PRO A 200 -7.25 -16.14 -9.77
N ASP A 201 -7.64 -17.01 -10.68
CA ASP A 201 -7.69 -16.69 -12.11
C ASP A 201 -8.57 -15.45 -12.36
N ASN A 202 -8.23 -14.69 -13.38
CA ASN A 202 -8.87 -13.42 -13.75
C ASN A 202 -8.68 -12.24 -12.77
N HIS A 203 -7.96 -12.40 -11.66
CA HIS A 203 -7.52 -11.27 -10.88
C HIS A 203 -6.31 -10.59 -11.55
N ASN A 204 -6.29 -9.27 -11.56
CA ASN A 204 -5.07 -8.53 -11.85
C ASN A 204 -4.07 -8.78 -10.71
N LEU A 205 -2.81 -8.96 -11.05
CA LEU A 205 -1.74 -9.16 -10.07
C LEU A 205 -0.58 -8.21 -10.35
N SER A 206 -0.22 -7.47 -9.33
CA SER A 206 0.97 -6.63 -9.31
C SER A 206 1.74 -6.85 -8.02
N MET A 207 3.06 -6.86 -8.08
CA MET A 207 3.94 -6.98 -6.92
C MET A 207 4.99 -5.89 -6.97
N ILE A 208 5.18 -5.16 -5.88
CA ILE A 208 6.31 -4.24 -5.73
C ILE A 208 7.39 -4.91 -4.87
N VAL A 209 8.63 -4.84 -5.33
CA VAL A 209 9.79 -5.23 -4.51
C VAL A 209 10.23 -4.00 -3.72
N LEU A 210 10.09 -4.02 -2.41
CA LEU A 210 10.49 -2.91 -1.54
C LEU A 210 11.98 -3.00 -1.16
N ARG A 211 12.51 -4.21 -0.97
CA ARG A 211 13.90 -4.46 -0.56
C ARG A 211 14.48 -5.69 -1.25
N GLY A 212 15.78 -5.64 -1.50
CA GLY A 212 16.51 -6.76 -2.08
C GLY A 212 16.20 -7.01 -3.55
N ALA A 213 16.22 -8.27 -3.92
CA ALA A 213 15.90 -8.75 -5.26
C ALA A 213 15.10 -10.06 -5.16
N VAL A 214 14.13 -10.22 -6.04
CA VAL A 214 13.27 -11.40 -6.11
C VAL A 214 13.28 -11.95 -7.52
N THR A 215 13.52 -13.25 -7.67
CA THR A 215 13.35 -13.96 -8.95
C THR A 215 11.96 -14.55 -9.00
N PHE A 216 11.22 -14.20 -10.03
CA PHE A 216 9.86 -14.68 -10.27
C PHE A 216 9.87 -15.82 -11.28
N ASN A 217 9.21 -16.93 -10.93
CA ASN A 217 9.00 -18.08 -11.81
C ASN A 217 10.31 -18.64 -12.41
N ASP A 218 11.42 -18.55 -11.69
CA ASP A 218 12.78 -18.98 -12.10
C ASP A 218 13.29 -18.32 -13.41
N LYS A 219 12.75 -17.16 -13.76
CA LYS A 219 13.05 -16.52 -15.05
C LYS A 219 13.51 -15.08 -14.94
N GLU A 220 12.69 -14.24 -14.31
CA GLU A 220 12.89 -12.80 -14.32
C GLU A 220 13.11 -12.28 -12.92
N GLN A 221 14.06 -11.38 -12.76
CA GLN A 221 14.39 -10.77 -11.49
C GLN A 221 13.92 -9.32 -11.45
N ALA A 222 13.29 -8.94 -10.33
CA ALA A 222 13.05 -7.55 -10.00
C ALA A 222 13.79 -7.16 -8.72
N THR A 223 14.13 -5.89 -8.61
CA THR A 223 14.88 -5.30 -7.51
C THR A 223 14.09 -4.19 -6.80
N ALA A 224 14.59 -3.73 -5.68
CA ALA A 224 13.93 -2.69 -4.88
C ALA A 224 13.49 -1.47 -5.72
N GLY A 225 12.23 -1.06 -5.55
CA GLY A 225 11.57 0.02 -6.27
C GLY A 225 10.94 -0.40 -7.60
N GLU A 226 10.99 -1.67 -7.98
CA GLU A 226 10.37 -2.17 -9.21
C GLU A 226 9.01 -2.80 -8.96
N LEU A 227 8.06 -2.49 -9.85
CA LEU A 227 6.73 -3.07 -9.91
C LEU A 227 6.68 -4.15 -10.99
N VAL A 228 6.24 -5.33 -10.61
CA VAL A 228 6.04 -6.47 -11.51
C VAL A 228 4.55 -6.64 -11.76
N ASN A 229 4.12 -6.55 -13.00
CA ASN A 229 2.76 -6.84 -13.44
C ASN A 229 2.71 -8.20 -14.14
N PHE A 230 1.69 -8.98 -13.83
CA PHE A 230 1.51 -10.33 -14.35
C PHE A 230 0.33 -10.42 -15.32
N GLU A 231 0.35 -11.45 -16.16
CA GLU A 231 -0.81 -11.82 -16.96
C GLU A 231 -1.96 -12.28 -16.03
N GLN A 232 -3.21 -12.15 -16.50
CA GLN A 232 -4.39 -12.54 -15.70
C GLN A 232 -4.61 -14.06 -15.60
N THR A 233 -3.92 -14.83 -16.40
CA THR A 233 -4.10 -16.30 -16.50
C THR A 233 -2.89 -17.04 -15.97
N GLY A 234 -3.11 -18.24 -15.42
CA GLY A 234 -2.05 -19.13 -14.97
C GLY A 234 -2.11 -19.52 -13.49
N GLY A 235 -3.06 -19.00 -12.71
CA GLY A 235 -3.43 -19.42 -11.35
C GLY A 235 -2.35 -19.36 -10.27
N LYS A 236 -1.10 -19.63 -10.61
CA LYS A 236 0.05 -19.67 -9.70
C LYS A 236 1.23 -18.93 -10.30
#